data_cc1332ee179e673668d084e460b75593
#
_entry.id   cc1332ee179e673668d084e460b75593
#
_cell.length_a   1.000
_cell.length_b   1.000
_cell.length_c   1.000
_cell.angle_alpha   90.00
_cell.angle_beta   90.00
_cell.angle_gamma   90.00
#
_symmetry.space_group_name_H-M   'P 1'
#
loop_
_entity.id
_entity.type
_entity.pdbx_description
1 polymer ?
#
loop_
_entity_poly.entity_id
_entity_poly.type
_entity_poly.pdbx_seq_one_letter_code
_entity_poly.pdbx_strand_id
1 'polypeptide(L)'
;MIDTMDNTVKSMELRAADQPTVKQKMGDILLDISWRSLARRYFGRSSSWIYHKMEGIYGGRNTGFTEQELAQLKGALYDLSDRIRRSADALSEG
;
A
#
# COMPACT_ATOMS: atom_id res chain seq x y z
N MET A 1 4.43 -33.79 -5.84
CA MET A 1 4.06 -33.48 -5.81
C MET A 1 3.15 -33.18 -5.28
N ILE A 2 2.83 -33.39 -4.83
CA ILE A 2 1.95 -33.04 -4.24
C ILE A 2 1.95 -31.77 -3.92
N ASP A 3 2.94 -31.23 -3.53
CA ASP A 3 3.03 -29.98 -3.39
C ASP A 3 2.51 -29.27 -4.45
N THR A 4 2.79 -29.62 -5.59
CA THR A 4 2.31 -29.02 -6.74
C THR A 4 0.86 -28.99 -6.73
N MET A 5 0.28 -30.03 -6.31
CA MET A 5 -1.10 -30.09 -6.31
C MET A 5 -1.65 -29.14 -5.36
N ASP A 6 -1.08 -29.03 -4.23
CA ASP A 6 -1.55 -28.12 -3.26
C ASP A 6 -1.48 -26.74 -3.77
N ASN A 7 -0.44 -26.37 -4.44
CA ASN A 7 -0.33 -25.05 -4.98
C ASN A 7 -1.40 -24.78 -5.96
N THR A 8 -1.74 -25.72 -6.76
CA THR A 8 -2.77 -25.55 -7.73
C THR A 8 -4.08 -25.28 -7.06
N VAL A 9 -4.37 -26.01 -6.06
CA VAL A 9 -5.62 -25.84 -5.38
C VAL A 9 -5.68 -24.46 -4.77
N LYS A 10 -4.62 -24.01 -4.17
CA LYS A 10 -4.62 -22.72 -3.63
C LYS A 10 -4.88 -21.69 -4.65
N SER A 11 -4.28 -21.79 -5.78
CA SER A 11 -4.49 -20.85 -6.83
C SER A 11 -5.92 -20.78 -7.21
N MET A 12 -6.54 -21.89 -7.32
CA MET A 12 -7.89 -21.90 -7.74
C MET A 12 -8.82 -21.33 -6.73
N GLU A 13 -8.45 -21.35 -5.51
CA GLU A 13 -9.29 -20.86 -4.48
C GLU A 13 -9.11 -19.40 -4.19
N LEU A 14 -8.17 -18.74 -4.80
CA LEU A 14 -7.97 -17.34 -4.54
C LEU A 14 -9.15 -16.54 -5.05
N ARG A 15 -9.67 -15.65 -4.25
CA ARG A 15 -10.76 -14.83 -4.61
C ARG A 15 -10.39 -13.44 -4.22
N ALA A 16 -11.22 -12.49 -4.52
CA ALA A 16 -10.95 -11.12 -4.16
C ALA A 16 -10.64 -11.00 -2.68
N ALA A 17 -11.35 -11.75 -1.87
CA ALA A 17 -11.14 -11.67 -0.43
C ALA A 17 -9.82 -12.28 0.00
N ASP A 18 -9.25 -13.13 -0.84
CA ASP A 18 -8.00 -13.79 -0.50
C ASP A 18 -6.80 -13.09 -1.09
N GLN A 19 -7.02 -12.03 -1.86
CA GLN A 19 -5.91 -11.31 -2.45
C GLN A 19 -5.23 -10.48 -1.39
N PRO A 20 -3.93 -10.23 -1.50
CA PRO A 20 -3.26 -9.40 -0.52
C PRO A 20 -3.85 -8.00 -0.56
N THR A 21 -4.07 -7.43 0.59
CA THR A 21 -4.55 -6.05 0.69
C THR A 21 -3.39 -5.13 0.36
N VAL A 22 -3.70 -3.87 0.12
CA VAL A 22 -2.65 -2.89 -0.12
C VAL A 22 -1.76 -2.82 1.11
N LYS A 23 -2.34 -2.89 2.29
CA LYS A 23 -1.57 -2.88 3.52
C LYS A 23 -0.54 -4.01 3.54
N GLN A 24 -0.93 -5.20 3.11
CA GLN A 24 -0.03 -6.34 3.08
C GLN A 24 1.08 -6.14 2.04
N LYS A 25 0.75 -5.56 0.90
CA LYS A 25 1.74 -5.32 -0.13
C LYS A 25 2.77 -4.30 0.31
N MET A 26 2.36 -3.40 1.23
CA MET A 26 3.24 -2.38 1.72
C MET A 26 3.99 -2.81 2.98
N GLY A 27 3.87 -4.08 3.36
CA GLY A 27 4.42 -4.57 4.63
C GLY A 27 5.86 -4.19 4.89
N ASP A 28 6.67 -4.20 3.84
CA ASP A 28 8.09 -3.88 3.99
C ASP A 28 8.31 -2.45 4.50
N ILE A 29 7.49 -1.52 4.06
CA ILE A 29 7.69 -0.12 4.39
C ILE A 29 6.64 0.43 5.32
N LEU A 30 5.71 -0.42 5.74
CA LEU A 30 4.54 0.03 6.47
C LEU A 30 4.88 0.86 7.71
N LEU A 31 5.86 0.43 8.46
CA LEU A 31 6.23 1.11 9.70
C LEU A 31 7.25 2.21 9.50
N ASP A 32 7.77 2.35 8.30
CA ASP A 32 8.78 3.36 8.02
C ASP A 32 8.20 4.65 7.46
N ILE A 33 6.94 4.63 7.10
CA ILE A 33 6.31 5.78 6.46
C ILE A 33 5.25 6.37 7.37
N SER A 34 5.19 7.70 7.41
CA SER A 34 4.12 8.37 8.11
C SER A 34 2.91 8.41 7.18
N TRP A 35 1.99 7.48 7.36
CA TRP A 35 0.81 7.40 6.49
C TRP A 35 -0.10 8.61 6.70
N ARG A 36 -0.08 9.18 7.90
CA ARG A 36 -0.82 10.39 8.17
C ARG A 36 -0.32 11.53 7.28
N SER A 37 1.00 11.70 7.21
CA SER A 37 1.60 12.73 6.38
C SER A 37 1.33 12.46 4.92
N LEU A 38 1.44 11.20 4.52
CA LEU A 38 1.23 10.82 3.14
C LEU A 38 -0.22 11.11 2.74
N ALA A 39 -1.17 10.74 3.60
CA ALA A 39 -2.57 10.98 3.32
C ALA A 39 -2.86 12.48 3.18
N ARG A 40 -2.30 13.28 4.07
CA ARG A 40 -2.52 14.71 4.01
C ARG A 40 -1.88 15.34 2.81
N ARG A 41 -0.62 15.00 2.58
CA ARG A 41 0.16 15.66 1.53
C ARG A 41 -0.31 15.28 0.12
N TYR A 42 -0.58 14.02 -0.08
CA TYR A 42 -0.86 13.53 -1.43
C TYR A 42 -2.35 13.33 -1.74
N PHE A 43 -3.17 13.21 -0.72
CA PHE A 43 -4.59 12.97 -0.93
C PHE A 43 -5.48 14.03 -0.28
N GLY A 44 -4.92 14.85 0.58
CA GLY A 44 -5.73 15.81 1.31
C GLY A 44 -6.72 15.15 2.25
N ARG A 45 -6.33 14.00 2.81
CA ARG A 45 -7.21 13.21 3.66
C ARG A 45 -6.59 12.92 5.02
N SER A 46 -7.40 12.36 5.91
CA SER A 46 -6.94 12.04 7.26
C SER A 46 -6.23 10.69 7.30
N SER A 47 -5.56 10.41 8.42
CA SER A 47 -4.91 9.13 8.59
C SER A 47 -5.94 8.00 8.64
N SER A 48 -7.11 8.26 9.22
CA SER A 48 -8.16 7.24 9.27
C SER A 48 -8.56 6.81 7.88
N TRP A 49 -8.69 7.80 6.99
CA TRP A 49 -9.09 7.53 5.63
C TRP A 49 -8.12 6.57 4.95
N ILE A 50 -6.80 6.85 5.07
CA ILE A 50 -5.85 6.03 4.33
C ILE A 50 -5.73 4.64 4.95
N TYR A 51 -5.86 4.52 6.27
CA TYR A 51 -5.81 3.20 6.90
C TYR A 51 -7.01 2.35 6.48
N HIS A 52 -8.19 2.94 6.40
CA HIS A 52 -9.36 2.19 5.94
C HIS A 52 -9.18 1.73 4.49
N LYS A 53 -8.59 2.59 3.67
CA LYS A 53 -8.33 2.23 2.28
C LYS A 53 -7.33 1.09 2.20
N MET A 54 -6.30 1.12 3.02
CA MET A 54 -5.28 0.08 3.00
C MET A 54 -5.82 -1.26 3.48
N GLU A 55 -6.74 -1.23 4.44
CA GLU A 55 -7.32 -2.46 4.94
C GLU A 55 -8.23 -3.10 3.88
N GLY A 56 -8.87 -2.28 3.08
CA GLY A 56 -9.69 -2.77 2.00
C GLY A 56 -11.12 -3.08 2.39
N ILE A 57 -11.37 -3.34 3.67
CA ILE A 57 -12.71 -3.66 4.14
C ILE A 57 -12.93 -3.00 5.48
N TYR A 58 -14.03 -2.32 5.62
CA TYR A 58 -14.35 -1.68 6.88
C TYR A 58 -15.85 -1.78 7.07
N GLY A 59 -16.28 -2.32 8.21
CA GLY A 59 -17.69 -2.46 8.52
C GLY A 59 -18.40 -3.37 7.52
N GLY A 60 -17.70 -4.37 7.01
CA GLY A 60 -18.29 -5.32 6.07
C GLY A 60 -18.38 -4.78 4.64
N ARG A 61 -17.90 -3.58 4.40
CA ARG A 61 -17.98 -2.99 3.09
C ARG A 61 -16.62 -2.88 2.46
N ASN A 62 -16.58 -2.93 1.14
CA ASN A 62 -15.35 -2.75 0.41
C ASN A 62 -15.00 -1.26 0.41
N THR A 63 -13.95 -0.90 1.11
CA THR A 63 -13.52 0.47 1.21
C THR A 63 -12.12 0.65 0.65
N GLY A 64 -11.68 -0.31 -0.16
CA GLY A 64 -10.33 -0.26 -0.70
C GLY A 64 -10.11 0.88 -1.69
N PHE A 65 -8.88 1.02 -2.14
CA PHE A 65 -8.54 2.05 -3.12
C PHE A 65 -9.19 1.75 -4.46
N THR A 66 -9.66 2.79 -5.11
CA THR A 66 -10.11 2.67 -6.49
C THR A 66 -8.85 2.60 -7.35
N GLU A 67 -9.00 2.28 -8.63
CA GLU A 67 -7.86 2.24 -9.53
C GLU A 67 -7.17 3.58 -9.62
N GLN A 68 -7.96 4.64 -9.64
CA GLN A 68 -7.42 5.96 -9.71
C GLN A 68 -6.64 6.28 -8.44
N GLU A 69 -7.19 5.90 -7.30
CA GLU A 69 -6.51 6.13 -6.03
C GLU A 69 -5.23 5.30 -5.91
N LEU A 70 -5.22 4.09 -6.47
CA LEU A 70 -4.02 3.27 -6.46
C LEU A 70 -2.92 3.92 -7.30
N ALA A 71 -3.29 4.49 -8.44
CA ALA A 71 -2.33 5.18 -9.28
C ALA A 71 -1.77 6.38 -8.53
N GLN A 72 -2.63 7.06 -7.78
CA GLN A 72 -2.22 8.21 -7.01
C GLN A 72 -1.28 7.79 -5.87
N LEU A 73 -1.58 6.67 -5.22
CA LEU A 73 -0.73 6.16 -4.16
C LEU A 73 0.64 5.78 -4.72
N LYS A 74 0.66 5.13 -5.87
CA LYS A 74 1.89 4.74 -6.50
C LYS A 74 2.75 5.97 -6.79
N GLY A 75 2.12 7.00 -7.35
CA GLY A 75 2.83 8.25 -7.63
C GLY A 75 3.34 8.92 -6.37
N ALA A 76 2.55 8.86 -5.29
CA ALA A 76 2.94 9.43 -4.02
C ALA A 76 4.18 8.75 -3.47
N LEU A 77 4.23 7.42 -3.59
CA LEU A 77 5.38 6.67 -3.11
C LEU A 77 6.63 6.96 -3.93
N TYR A 78 6.48 7.09 -5.22
CA TYR A 78 7.61 7.45 -6.08
C TYR A 78 8.10 8.85 -5.73
N ASP A 79 7.19 9.79 -5.51
CA ASP A 79 7.58 11.14 -5.16
C ASP A 79 8.31 11.16 -3.82
N LEU A 80 7.78 10.42 -2.84
CA LEU A 80 8.41 10.33 -1.54
C LEU A 80 9.80 9.70 -1.66
N SER A 81 9.92 8.69 -2.49
CA SER A 81 11.20 8.03 -2.73
C SER A 81 12.23 9.02 -3.28
N ASP A 82 11.82 9.87 -4.22
CA ASP A 82 12.70 10.86 -4.78
C ASP A 82 13.10 11.91 -3.75
N ARG A 83 12.16 12.29 -2.90
CA ARG A 83 12.45 13.25 -1.85
C ARG A 83 13.42 12.68 -0.84
N ILE A 84 13.27 11.40 -0.52
CA ILE A 84 14.18 10.71 0.38
C ILE A 84 15.58 10.68 -0.24
N ARG A 85 15.64 10.37 -1.51
CA ARG A 85 16.92 10.30 -2.20
C ARG A 85 17.62 11.66 -2.18
N ARG A 86 16.89 12.72 -2.47
CA ARG A 86 17.47 14.05 -2.47
C ARG A 86 17.99 14.45 -1.09
N SER A 87 17.25 14.05 -0.06
CA SER A 87 17.68 14.34 1.30
C SER A 87 18.94 13.58 1.65
N ALA A 88 19.02 12.33 1.22
CA ALA A 88 20.22 11.53 1.48
C ALA A 88 21.41 12.12 0.75
N ASP A 89 21.21 12.56 -0.49
CA ASP A 89 22.28 13.15 -1.25
C ASP A 89 22.78 14.45 -0.61
N ALA A 90 21.86 15.20 -0.05
CA ALA A 90 22.23 16.46 0.61
C ALA A 90 23.15 16.22 1.81
N LEU A 91 23.01 15.06 2.45
CA LEU A 91 23.87 14.76 3.59
C LEU A 91 25.33 14.58 3.17
N SER A 92 25.53 14.13 1.95
CA SER A 92 26.87 13.92 1.45
C SER A 92 27.54 15.23 1.11
N GLU A 93 26.75 16.23 0.80
CA GLU A 93 27.29 17.49 0.36
C GLU A 93 27.56 18.43 1.50
N GLY A 94 27.00 18.15 2.63
CA GLY A 94 27.14 19.04 3.74
C GLY A 94 28.25 18.68 4.61
#